data_72ca8858d8da5ca2c9fe6b972d876369
#
_entry.id   72ca8858d8da5ca2c9fe6b972d876369
#
_cell.length_a   1.000
_cell.length_b   1.000
_cell.length_c   1.000
_cell.angle_alpha   90.00
_cell.angle_beta   90.00
_cell.angle_gamma   90.00
#
_symmetry.space_group_name_H-M   'P 1'
#
loop_
_entity.id
_entity.type
_entity.pdbx_description
1 polymer ?
#
loop_
_entity_poly.entity_id
_entity_poly.type
_entity_poly.pdbx_seq_one_letter_code
_entity_poly.pdbx_strand_id
1 'polypeptide(L)'
;MRSRYFRALVVCLLGASVVLLGGCVGGGHALGTPGAQSIPVGQSTQTIDVGGVSRTFHLYRPAGLSDGAPLVVMLHGGFGTGAQAERSYHWDSEADAGHFLVAYPDGLMRAWNAGTCCGEPQRTNSDDVGFITAMVGAIEQEIPIDRARIYATGMSNGAMMALRLGCQTDTFAAIAPVAGTLLTDCSAARPTSVLQIHGTADDRVPYNGGPGKAFSADGTARVYGPSVETVNATWRGIDGCGQPNSTTAGDVTTQTAGCADGHTVELISVKGAGHQWPGGEPSPLAQRIGNMPAPSTALNATDTIWQFFAPNHR
;
A
#
# COMPACT_ATOMS: atom_id res chain seq x y z
N MET A 1 -32.51 -63.18 -3.42
CA MET A 1 -31.92 -64.48 -3.91
C MET A 1 -30.40 -64.37 -3.81
N ARG A 2 -29.82 -65.29 -2.94
CA ARG A 2 -28.46 -65.87 -2.91
C ARG A 2 -27.27 -64.90 -3.11
N SER A 3 -26.58 -64.43 -2.07
CA SER A 3 -25.49 -65.07 -1.31
C SER A 3 -24.40 -65.76 -2.12
N ARG A 4 -23.14 -65.27 -2.03
CA ARG A 4 -21.94 -66.13 -1.95
C ARG A 4 -20.76 -65.37 -1.32
N TYR A 5 -20.40 -65.84 -0.13
CA TYR A 5 -19.10 -65.57 0.57
C TYR A 5 -17.98 -66.37 -0.15
N PHE A 6 -16.78 -65.76 -0.20
CA PHE A 6 -15.55 -66.54 -0.39
C PHE A 6 -14.54 -66.14 0.69
N ARG A 7 -14.27 -67.13 1.54
CA ARG A 7 -13.17 -67.14 2.50
C ARG A 7 -11.91 -67.65 1.78
N ALA A 8 -10.77 -67.06 2.00
CA ALA A 8 -9.47 -67.66 1.69
C ALA A 8 -8.47 -67.36 2.79
N LEU A 9 -8.04 -68.35 3.29
CA LEU A 9 -7.05 -69.04 4.10
C LEU A 9 -5.74 -68.24 4.35
N VAL A 10 -5.39 -68.18 5.67
CA VAL A 10 -4.08 -67.81 6.21
C VAL A 10 -3.14 -69.00 6.05
N VAL A 11 -1.95 -68.76 5.51
CA VAL A 11 -0.81 -69.68 5.62
C VAL A 11 0.34 -68.94 6.30
N CYS A 12 0.63 -69.35 7.56
CA CYS A 12 1.86 -68.99 8.30
C CYS A 12 3.02 -69.86 7.74
N LEU A 13 4.11 -69.25 7.38
CA LEU A 13 5.42 -69.89 7.25
C LEU A 13 6.44 -69.22 8.19
N LEU A 14 6.86 -69.95 9.17
CA LEU A 14 7.94 -69.69 10.09
C LEU A 14 9.28 -69.88 9.31
N GLY A 15 10.17 -68.90 9.34
CA GLY A 15 11.53 -68.97 8.78
C GLY A 15 12.51 -68.25 9.67
N ALA A 16 13.50 -68.95 10.16
CA ALA A 16 14.40 -68.65 11.26
C ALA A 16 15.40 -67.52 11.00
N SER A 17 15.77 -66.93 12.09
CA SER A 17 16.76 -65.91 12.42
C SER A 17 18.12 -66.01 11.80
N VAL A 18 18.68 -64.89 11.33
CA VAL A 18 20.14 -64.63 11.39
C VAL A 18 20.31 -63.17 11.85
N VAL A 19 20.88 -63.00 13.04
CA VAL A 19 21.27 -61.72 13.61
C VAL A 19 22.64 -61.38 13.01
N LEU A 20 22.70 -60.30 12.19
CA LEU A 20 23.95 -59.65 11.80
C LEU A 20 23.92 -58.27 12.45
N LEU A 21 24.80 -58.08 13.49
CA LEU A 21 25.11 -56.81 14.07
C LEU A 21 25.94 -55.97 13.07
N GLY A 22 25.25 -55.08 12.34
CA GLY A 22 25.89 -54.04 11.53
C GLY A 22 25.61 -52.69 12.17
N GLY A 23 26.65 -52.04 12.67
CA GLY A 23 26.56 -50.70 13.26
C GLY A 23 26.13 -49.69 12.24
N CYS A 24 24.94 -49.14 12.43
CA CYS A 24 24.46 -47.94 11.70
C CYS A 24 25.01 -46.71 12.40
N VAL A 25 26.02 -46.08 11.78
CA VAL A 25 26.34 -44.68 12.05
C VAL A 25 25.11 -43.87 11.61
N GLY A 26 24.36 -43.39 12.58
CA GLY A 26 23.21 -42.54 12.36
C GLY A 26 23.64 -41.15 11.86
N GLY A 27 23.64 -40.99 10.53
CA GLY A 27 23.59 -39.66 9.93
C GLY A 27 22.21 -39.09 10.17
N GLY A 28 22.06 -38.34 11.24
CA GLY A 28 20.83 -37.53 11.47
C GLY A 28 20.74 -36.50 10.34
N HIS A 29 19.91 -36.78 9.36
CA HIS A 29 19.40 -35.73 8.48
C HIS A 29 18.48 -34.87 9.37
N ALA A 30 19.04 -33.79 9.93
CA ALA A 30 18.22 -32.69 10.41
C ALA A 30 17.40 -32.25 9.20
N LEU A 31 16.08 -32.52 9.24
CA LEU A 31 15.13 -31.81 8.39
C LEU A 31 15.28 -30.34 8.76
N GLY A 32 16.07 -29.61 7.97
CA GLY A 32 16.13 -28.17 8.08
C GLY A 32 14.71 -27.65 8.00
N THR A 33 14.23 -27.00 9.03
CA THR A 33 13.12 -26.07 8.93
C THR A 33 13.35 -25.25 7.67
N PRO A 34 12.34 -25.08 6.78
CA PRO A 34 12.45 -24.14 5.67
C PRO A 34 12.89 -22.81 6.30
N GLY A 35 14.15 -22.43 6.08
CA GLY A 35 14.66 -21.17 6.57
C GLY A 35 13.77 -20.08 6.00
N ALA A 36 13.23 -19.23 6.84
CA ALA A 36 12.59 -18.01 6.42
C ALA A 36 13.55 -17.37 5.40
N GLN A 37 13.09 -17.17 4.18
CA GLN A 37 13.88 -16.52 3.14
C GLN A 37 13.97 -15.07 3.58
N SER A 38 15.10 -14.69 4.17
CA SER A 38 15.32 -13.30 4.59
C SER A 38 15.18 -12.40 3.37
N ILE A 39 14.40 -11.35 3.50
CA ILE A 39 14.18 -10.35 2.45
C ILE A 39 15.55 -9.83 1.97
N PRO A 40 15.92 -10.03 0.68
CA PRO A 40 17.23 -9.64 0.16
C PRO A 40 17.36 -8.12 0.06
N VAL A 41 18.61 -7.64 -0.05
CA VAL A 41 18.90 -6.27 -0.46
C VAL A 41 18.47 -6.07 -1.92
N GLY A 42 17.94 -4.89 -2.24
CA GLY A 42 17.37 -4.54 -3.54
C GLY A 42 15.90 -4.95 -3.64
N GLN A 43 15.48 -5.19 -4.87
CA GLN A 43 14.09 -5.52 -5.20
C GLN A 43 13.80 -7.00 -4.95
N SER A 44 12.65 -7.29 -4.38
CA SER A 44 12.13 -8.65 -4.21
C SER A 44 10.61 -8.69 -4.34
N THR A 45 10.07 -9.88 -4.63
CA THR A 45 8.62 -10.10 -4.67
C THR A 45 8.25 -11.12 -3.61
N GLN A 46 7.28 -10.78 -2.80
CA GLN A 46 6.79 -11.59 -1.69
C GLN A 46 5.32 -11.95 -1.91
N THR A 47 4.89 -13.04 -1.28
CA THR A 47 3.49 -13.47 -1.32
C THR A 47 3.05 -13.90 0.07
N ILE A 48 1.88 -13.45 0.49
CA ILE A 48 1.25 -13.85 1.75
C ILE A 48 -0.18 -14.34 1.49
N ASP A 49 -0.67 -15.24 2.31
CA ASP A 49 -2.09 -15.63 2.32
C ASP A 49 -2.85 -14.75 3.32
N VAL A 50 -3.94 -14.17 2.88
CA VAL A 50 -4.83 -13.35 3.72
C VAL A 50 -6.26 -13.83 3.53
N GLY A 51 -6.78 -14.52 4.52
CA GLY A 51 -8.13 -15.08 4.47
C GLY A 51 -8.36 -16.09 3.35
N GLY A 52 -7.33 -16.88 3.00
CA GLY A 52 -7.38 -17.86 1.92
C GLY A 52 -7.17 -17.27 0.52
N VAL A 53 -6.80 -15.99 0.43
CA VAL A 53 -6.46 -15.31 -0.82
C VAL A 53 -4.97 -15.02 -0.85
N SER A 54 -4.28 -15.55 -1.87
CA SER A 54 -2.86 -15.24 -2.09
C SER A 54 -2.70 -13.81 -2.59
N ARG A 55 -1.93 -12.99 -1.87
CA ARG A 55 -1.68 -11.59 -2.16
C ARG A 55 -0.18 -11.36 -2.36
N THR A 56 0.16 -10.56 -3.35
CA THR A 56 1.55 -10.26 -3.73
C THR A 56 1.91 -8.82 -3.37
N PHE A 57 3.16 -8.61 -3.00
CA PHE A 57 3.75 -7.28 -2.89
C PHE A 57 5.22 -7.31 -3.34
N HIS A 58 5.70 -6.18 -3.85
CA HIS A 58 7.11 -5.96 -4.12
C HIS A 58 7.70 -5.19 -2.95
N LEU A 59 8.96 -5.45 -2.64
CA LEU A 59 9.68 -4.78 -1.57
C LEU A 59 11.04 -4.35 -2.07
N TYR A 60 11.40 -3.11 -1.79
CA TYR A 60 12.73 -2.58 -1.97
C TYR A 60 13.41 -2.39 -0.62
N ARG A 61 14.59 -3.00 -0.47
CA ARG A 61 15.45 -2.90 0.71
C ARG A 61 16.78 -2.25 0.33
N PRO A 62 17.08 -1.01 0.78
CA PRO A 62 18.38 -0.39 0.60
C PRO A 62 19.53 -1.22 1.17
N ALA A 63 20.71 -1.10 0.56
CA ALA A 63 21.92 -1.66 1.13
C ALA A 63 22.28 -0.93 2.43
N GLY A 64 22.80 -1.69 3.41
CA GLY A 64 23.25 -1.10 4.69
C GLY A 64 22.11 -0.58 5.58
N LEU A 65 20.86 -0.99 5.33
CA LEU A 65 19.75 -0.60 6.17
C LEU A 65 19.93 -1.14 7.59
N SER A 66 19.83 -0.25 8.58
CA SER A 66 19.92 -0.60 10.01
C SER A 66 18.61 -1.12 10.56
N ASP A 67 18.66 -1.88 11.65
CA ASP A 67 17.48 -2.27 12.41
C ASP A 67 16.69 -1.05 12.88
N GLY A 68 15.38 -1.15 12.92
CA GLY A 68 14.49 -0.05 13.26
C GLY A 68 14.34 0.99 12.14
N ALA A 69 14.50 0.58 10.88
CA ALA A 69 14.27 1.45 9.74
C ALA A 69 12.77 1.77 9.58
N PRO A 70 12.43 2.96 9.03
CA PRO A 70 11.07 3.27 8.63
C PRO A 70 10.58 2.37 7.49
N LEU A 71 9.25 2.27 7.34
CA LEU A 71 8.60 1.60 6.22
C LEU A 71 7.62 2.56 5.52
N VAL A 72 7.74 2.68 4.21
CA VAL A 72 6.77 3.37 3.35
C VAL A 72 5.98 2.32 2.56
N VAL A 73 4.65 2.38 2.63
CA VAL A 73 3.74 1.58 1.80
C VAL A 73 3.25 2.46 0.66
N MET A 74 3.65 2.14 -0.58
CA MET A 74 3.28 2.87 -1.79
C MET A 74 2.19 2.14 -2.57
N LEU A 75 1.00 2.72 -2.63
CA LEU A 75 -0.21 2.13 -3.23
C LEU A 75 -0.42 2.64 -4.66
N HIS A 76 -0.42 1.72 -5.62
CA HIS A 76 -0.64 2.05 -7.03
C HIS A 76 -2.06 2.59 -7.31
N GLY A 77 -2.22 3.36 -8.37
CA GLY A 77 -3.51 3.82 -8.87
C GLY A 77 -4.32 2.71 -9.53
N GLY A 78 -5.60 2.97 -9.80
CA GLY A 78 -6.45 2.05 -10.55
C GLY A 78 -5.82 1.65 -11.89
N PHE A 79 -5.93 0.37 -12.27
CA PHE A 79 -5.28 -0.28 -13.41
C PHE A 79 -3.74 -0.38 -13.31
N GLY A 80 -3.14 0.07 -12.20
CA GLY A 80 -1.72 -0.07 -11.90
C GLY A 80 -1.35 -1.42 -11.30
N THR A 81 -0.10 -1.54 -10.90
CA THR A 81 0.47 -2.64 -10.11
C THR A 81 1.56 -2.08 -9.19
N GLY A 82 1.96 -2.83 -8.16
CA GLY A 82 3.09 -2.49 -7.31
C GLY A 82 4.36 -2.25 -8.12
N ALA A 83 4.69 -3.17 -9.02
CA ALA A 83 5.85 -3.03 -9.92
C ALA A 83 5.78 -1.81 -10.85
N GLN A 84 4.59 -1.35 -11.24
CA GLN A 84 4.46 -0.11 -12.01
C GLN A 84 4.71 1.11 -11.11
N ALA A 85 4.18 1.13 -9.88
CA ALA A 85 4.40 2.22 -8.94
C ALA A 85 5.89 2.33 -8.56
N GLU A 86 6.58 1.20 -8.32
CA GLU A 86 8.01 1.12 -8.07
C GLU A 86 8.83 1.81 -9.16
N ARG A 87 8.54 1.51 -10.44
CA ARG A 87 9.26 2.12 -11.57
C ARG A 87 8.92 3.59 -11.84
N SER A 88 7.73 4.06 -11.43
CA SER A 88 7.19 5.35 -11.90
C SER A 88 7.33 6.49 -10.89
N TYR A 89 7.50 6.20 -9.62
CA TYR A 89 7.42 7.23 -8.58
C TYR A 89 8.72 7.43 -7.79
N HIS A 90 9.83 6.81 -8.22
CA HIS A 90 11.20 7.02 -7.72
C HIS A 90 11.41 6.74 -6.22
N TRP A 91 10.54 5.93 -5.60
CA TRP A 91 10.65 5.64 -4.18
C TRP A 91 11.89 4.81 -3.81
N ASP A 92 12.42 3.97 -4.73
CA ASP A 92 13.64 3.18 -4.47
C ASP A 92 14.84 4.11 -4.28
N SER A 93 15.00 5.12 -5.14
CA SER A 93 16.09 6.09 -5.00
C SER A 93 15.92 6.99 -3.76
N GLU A 94 14.69 7.33 -3.40
CA GLU A 94 14.42 8.06 -2.17
C GLU A 94 14.70 7.20 -0.92
N ALA A 95 14.39 5.89 -1.00
CA ALA A 95 14.71 4.93 0.06
C ALA A 95 16.20 4.76 0.28
N ASP A 96 17.01 4.75 -0.79
CA ASP A 96 18.47 4.74 -0.68
C ASP A 96 19.00 5.98 0.04
N ALA A 97 18.45 7.16 -0.28
CA ALA A 97 18.85 8.42 0.34
C ALA A 97 18.35 8.56 1.79
N GLY A 98 17.12 8.14 2.05
CA GLY A 98 16.44 8.29 3.34
C GLY A 98 16.60 7.10 4.30
N HIS A 99 17.23 6.00 3.86
CA HIS A 99 17.45 4.76 4.65
C HIS A 99 16.16 4.17 5.23
N PHE A 100 15.17 3.87 4.37
CA PHE A 100 13.91 3.24 4.73
C PHE A 100 13.52 2.13 3.76
N LEU A 101 12.59 1.26 4.16
CA LEU A 101 12.02 0.20 3.32
C LEU A 101 10.85 0.75 2.51
N VAL A 102 10.64 0.25 1.30
CA VAL A 102 9.43 0.54 0.52
C VAL A 102 8.71 -0.75 0.14
N ALA A 103 7.43 -0.84 0.49
CA ALA A 103 6.55 -1.91 0.05
C ALA A 103 5.56 -1.39 -0.99
N TYR A 104 5.43 -2.15 -2.08
CA TYR A 104 4.53 -1.87 -3.20
C TYR A 104 3.55 -3.03 -3.36
N PRO A 105 2.44 -3.06 -2.60
CA PRO A 105 1.47 -4.14 -2.69
C PRO A 105 0.69 -4.10 -3.99
N ASP A 106 0.21 -5.27 -4.45
CA ASP A 106 -0.68 -5.42 -5.58
C ASP A 106 -2.14 -5.49 -5.13
N GLY A 107 -2.95 -4.55 -5.59
CA GLY A 107 -4.41 -4.59 -5.46
C GLY A 107 -5.02 -5.68 -6.34
N LEU A 108 -6.05 -6.37 -5.84
CA LEU A 108 -6.78 -7.37 -6.61
C LEU A 108 -7.36 -6.74 -7.88
N MET A 109 -7.24 -7.45 -9.01
CA MET A 109 -7.69 -6.94 -10.31
C MET A 109 -7.21 -5.51 -10.60
N ARG A 110 -6.01 -5.16 -10.09
CA ARG A 110 -5.32 -3.87 -10.31
C ARG A 110 -6.10 -2.67 -9.75
N ALA A 111 -6.78 -2.87 -8.61
CA ALA A 111 -7.53 -1.84 -7.91
C ALA A 111 -7.60 -2.13 -6.41
N TRP A 112 -8.06 -1.17 -5.64
CA TRP A 112 -8.27 -1.22 -4.20
C TRP A 112 -9.74 -0.98 -3.86
N ASN A 113 -10.25 -1.70 -2.87
CA ASN A 113 -11.50 -1.36 -2.20
C ASN A 113 -11.27 -0.14 -1.29
N ALA A 114 -11.53 1.04 -1.79
CA ALA A 114 -11.38 2.28 -1.04
C ALA A 114 -12.72 2.85 -0.53
N GLY A 115 -13.67 1.98 -0.22
CA GLY A 115 -15.03 2.34 0.20
C GLY A 115 -16.01 2.34 -0.97
N THR A 116 -16.48 3.49 -1.43
CA THR A 116 -17.40 3.55 -2.58
C THR A 116 -16.71 3.46 -3.94
N CYS A 117 -15.40 3.25 -4.00
CA CYS A 117 -14.54 3.00 -5.17
C CYS A 117 -13.45 1.97 -4.81
N CYS A 118 -12.90 1.15 -5.67
CA CYS A 118 -13.12 1.04 -7.10
C CYS A 118 -13.06 -0.41 -7.57
N GLY A 119 -13.82 -0.67 -8.62
CA GLY A 119 -13.73 -1.87 -9.42
C GLY A 119 -14.15 -3.16 -8.74
N GLU A 120 -13.53 -4.27 -9.12
CA GLU A 120 -13.84 -5.60 -8.55
C GLU A 120 -13.65 -5.66 -7.02
N PRO A 121 -12.51 -5.16 -6.45
CA PRO A 121 -12.32 -5.20 -5.01
C PRO A 121 -13.42 -4.50 -4.21
N GLN A 122 -13.92 -3.38 -4.71
CA GLN A 122 -15.05 -2.67 -4.09
C GLN A 122 -16.34 -3.49 -4.20
N ARG A 123 -16.64 -4.07 -5.37
CA ARG A 123 -17.87 -4.87 -5.58
C ARG A 123 -17.89 -6.17 -4.76
N THR A 124 -16.75 -6.80 -4.56
CA THR A 124 -16.59 -8.04 -3.78
C THR A 124 -16.28 -7.78 -2.30
N ASN A 125 -16.20 -6.51 -1.92
CA ASN A 125 -15.80 -6.07 -0.58
C ASN A 125 -14.47 -6.71 -0.12
N SER A 126 -13.45 -6.69 -1.00
CA SER A 126 -12.12 -7.19 -0.67
C SER A 126 -11.59 -6.54 0.60
N ASP A 127 -11.00 -7.34 1.48
CA ASP A 127 -10.34 -6.85 2.70
C ASP A 127 -8.90 -6.38 2.39
N ASP A 128 -8.80 -5.25 1.70
CA ASP A 128 -7.51 -4.64 1.40
C ASP A 128 -6.85 -3.98 2.62
N VAL A 129 -7.65 -3.54 3.60
CA VAL A 129 -7.12 -3.04 4.89
C VAL A 129 -6.42 -4.16 5.64
N GLY A 130 -7.08 -5.31 5.79
CA GLY A 130 -6.49 -6.51 6.40
C GLY A 130 -5.25 -6.99 5.65
N PHE A 131 -5.26 -6.98 4.31
CA PHE A 131 -4.09 -7.35 3.51
C PHE A 131 -2.88 -6.44 3.80
N ILE A 132 -3.05 -5.13 3.73
CA ILE A 132 -1.95 -4.18 3.93
C ILE A 132 -1.40 -4.27 5.36
N THR A 133 -2.28 -4.42 6.35
CA THR A 133 -1.88 -4.60 7.75
C THR A 133 -1.11 -5.92 7.95
N ALA A 134 -1.59 -7.02 7.35
CA ALA A 134 -0.92 -8.32 7.40
C ALA A 134 0.44 -8.27 6.69
N MET A 135 0.55 -7.58 5.57
CA MET A 135 1.81 -7.35 4.85
C MET A 135 2.83 -6.63 5.73
N VAL A 136 2.44 -5.54 6.41
CA VAL A 136 3.31 -4.83 7.36
C VAL A 136 3.81 -5.78 8.45
N GLY A 137 2.91 -6.58 9.03
CA GLY A 137 3.27 -7.58 10.04
C GLY A 137 4.21 -8.67 9.52
N ALA A 138 4.05 -9.10 8.26
CA ALA A 138 4.94 -10.08 7.63
C ALA A 138 6.35 -9.51 7.39
N ILE A 139 6.44 -8.26 6.92
CA ILE A 139 7.73 -7.55 6.75
C ILE A 139 8.44 -7.44 8.10
N GLU A 140 7.73 -7.07 9.16
CA GLU A 140 8.28 -6.89 10.50
C GLU A 140 8.83 -8.19 11.10
N GLN A 141 8.26 -9.34 10.77
CA GLN A 141 8.77 -10.64 11.20
C GLN A 141 10.14 -10.98 10.59
N GLU A 142 10.45 -10.40 9.43
CA GLU A 142 11.67 -10.68 8.68
C GLU A 142 12.74 -9.58 8.82
N ILE A 143 12.31 -8.33 8.96
CA ILE A 143 13.21 -7.17 9.11
C ILE A 143 12.69 -6.33 10.27
N PRO A 144 13.53 -6.05 11.29
CA PRO A 144 13.16 -5.13 12.36
C PRO A 144 12.89 -3.72 11.81
N ILE A 145 11.61 -3.33 11.72
CA ILE A 145 11.18 -1.98 11.34
C ILE A 145 10.79 -1.18 12.58
N ASP A 146 10.82 0.15 12.47
CA ASP A 146 10.32 1.04 13.51
C ASP A 146 8.79 1.18 13.39
N ARG A 147 8.06 0.58 14.31
CA ARG A 147 6.59 0.65 14.36
C ARG A 147 6.04 2.06 14.53
N ALA A 148 6.82 2.98 15.05
CA ALA A 148 6.43 4.37 15.16
C ALA A 148 6.61 5.15 13.86
N ARG A 149 7.30 4.58 12.86
CA ARG A 149 7.61 5.22 11.58
C ARG A 149 7.18 4.35 10.39
N ILE A 150 5.90 4.01 10.35
CA ILE A 150 5.26 3.32 9.22
C ILE A 150 4.34 4.32 8.53
N TYR A 151 4.44 4.45 7.23
CA TYR A 151 3.76 5.46 6.44
C TYR A 151 3.03 4.84 5.25
N ALA A 152 1.93 5.48 4.82
CA ALA A 152 1.23 5.07 3.61
C ALA A 152 1.06 6.25 2.65
N THR A 153 1.34 5.99 1.38
CA THR A 153 1.07 6.93 0.29
C THR A 153 0.50 6.19 -0.91
N GLY A 154 -0.04 6.93 -1.85
CA GLY A 154 -0.55 6.33 -3.07
C GLY A 154 -1.12 7.34 -4.03
N MET A 155 -1.36 6.88 -5.26
CA MET A 155 -1.92 7.67 -6.35
C MET A 155 -3.38 7.30 -6.61
N SER A 156 -4.28 8.28 -6.81
CA SER A 156 -5.64 8.03 -7.30
C SER A 156 -6.40 7.04 -6.40
N ASN A 157 -6.82 5.87 -6.91
CA ASN A 157 -7.43 4.80 -6.12
C ASN A 157 -6.51 4.33 -4.96
N GLY A 158 -5.18 4.32 -5.14
CA GLY A 158 -4.23 4.07 -4.06
C GLY A 158 -4.18 5.18 -3.01
N ALA A 159 -4.39 6.44 -3.41
CA ALA A 159 -4.54 7.56 -2.47
C ALA A 159 -5.84 7.47 -1.66
N MET A 160 -6.93 7.04 -2.30
CA MET A 160 -8.20 6.77 -1.62
C MET A 160 -8.05 5.62 -0.62
N MET A 161 -7.23 4.60 -0.97
CA MET A 161 -6.90 3.49 -0.06
C MET A 161 -6.01 3.98 1.11
N ALA A 162 -5.03 4.86 0.88
CA ALA A 162 -4.23 5.46 1.95
C ALA A 162 -5.10 6.25 2.94
N LEU A 163 -6.08 7.02 2.44
CA LEU A 163 -7.08 7.69 3.27
C LEU A 163 -7.92 6.68 4.09
N ARG A 164 -8.35 5.58 3.45
CA ARG A 164 -9.09 4.51 4.15
C ARG A 164 -8.25 3.86 5.25
N LEU A 165 -6.96 3.62 5.02
CA LEU A 165 -6.05 3.09 6.03
C LEU A 165 -5.94 4.03 7.23
N GLY A 166 -5.78 5.33 7.01
CA GLY A 166 -5.78 6.32 8.07
C GLY A 166 -7.10 6.37 8.86
N CYS A 167 -8.25 6.15 8.19
CA CYS A 167 -9.56 6.13 8.86
C CYS A 167 -9.79 4.86 9.68
N GLN A 168 -9.23 3.70 9.29
CA GLN A 168 -9.66 2.38 9.77
C GLN A 168 -8.56 1.62 10.53
N THR A 169 -7.32 2.14 10.58
CA THR A 169 -6.20 1.52 11.31
C THR A 169 -5.43 2.56 12.12
N ASP A 170 -4.65 2.08 13.07
CA ASP A 170 -3.66 2.87 13.81
C ASP A 170 -2.22 2.46 13.44
N THR A 171 -2.04 1.81 12.29
CA THR A 171 -0.75 1.29 11.85
C THR A 171 0.20 2.41 11.39
N PHE A 172 -0.34 3.47 10.80
CA PHE A 172 0.44 4.48 10.10
C PHE A 172 0.64 5.75 10.94
N ALA A 173 1.88 6.22 11.04
CA ALA A 173 2.23 7.48 11.71
C ALA A 173 1.82 8.70 10.87
N ALA A 174 1.87 8.56 9.56
CA ALA A 174 1.40 9.58 8.62
C ALA A 174 0.93 8.95 7.31
N ILE A 175 0.03 9.65 6.62
CA ILE A 175 -0.43 9.28 5.28
C ILE A 175 -0.25 10.44 4.30
N ALA A 176 0.03 10.12 3.02
CA ALA A 176 0.20 11.12 1.97
C ALA A 176 -0.55 10.75 0.68
N PRO A 177 -1.87 11.01 0.60
CA PRO A 177 -2.66 10.75 -0.62
C PRO A 177 -2.33 11.76 -1.73
N VAL A 178 -2.06 11.24 -2.96
CA VAL A 178 -1.84 12.06 -4.17
C VAL A 178 -2.96 11.85 -5.18
N ALA A 179 -3.63 12.92 -5.59
CA ALA A 179 -4.75 12.91 -6.54
C ALA A 179 -5.89 11.96 -6.14
N GLY A 180 -6.24 11.92 -4.86
CA GLY A 180 -7.29 11.09 -4.28
C GLY A 180 -8.33 11.91 -3.50
N THR A 181 -9.43 11.26 -3.14
CA THR A 181 -10.49 11.83 -2.29
C THR A 181 -10.97 10.80 -1.26
N LEU A 182 -11.65 11.25 -0.20
CA LEU A 182 -12.15 10.39 0.87
C LEU A 182 -13.49 9.75 0.47
N LEU A 183 -13.53 8.42 0.42
CA LEU A 183 -14.70 7.65 -0.03
C LEU A 183 -15.15 6.58 0.98
N THR A 184 -14.69 6.69 2.21
CA THR A 184 -15.04 5.79 3.31
C THR A 184 -15.47 6.59 4.53
N ASP A 185 -16.15 5.93 5.47
CA ASP A 185 -16.42 6.50 6.77
C ASP A 185 -15.12 6.67 7.57
N CYS A 186 -14.95 7.85 8.14
CA CYS A 186 -13.78 8.26 8.91
C CYS A 186 -14.15 8.76 10.32
N SER A 187 -15.38 8.50 10.76
CA SER A 187 -15.92 8.99 12.03
C SER A 187 -15.21 8.42 13.27
N ALA A 188 -14.56 7.26 13.13
CA ALA A 188 -13.79 6.59 14.19
C ALA A 188 -12.27 6.74 14.01
N ALA A 189 -11.82 7.58 13.07
CA ALA A 189 -10.40 7.79 12.82
C ALA A 189 -9.69 8.36 14.06
N ARG A 190 -8.45 7.95 14.25
CA ARG A 190 -7.54 8.54 15.23
C ARG A 190 -6.72 9.66 14.60
N PRO A 191 -6.24 10.64 15.38
CA PRO A 191 -5.31 11.62 14.91
C PRO A 191 -4.13 11.00 14.17
N THR A 192 -3.81 11.53 12.99
CA THR A 192 -2.76 11.02 12.10
C THR A 192 -2.28 12.15 11.21
N SER A 193 -0.97 12.38 11.11
CA SER A 193 -0.44 13.42 10.24
C SER A 193 -0.78 13.13 8.76
N VAL A 194 -1.27 14.15 8.04
CA VAL A 194 -1.75 14.00 6.65
C VAL A 194 -1.16 15.07 5.75
N LEU A 195 -0.48 14.63 4.67
CA LEU A 195 -0.10 15.49 3.56
C LEU A 195 -0.92 15.14 2.32
N GLN A 196 -1.84 15.98 1.90
CA GLN A 196 -2.62 15.78 0.68
C GLN A 196 -2.01 16.59 -0.47
N ILE A 197 -1.72 15.92 -1.61
CA ILE A 197 -1.20 16.58 -2.82
C ILE A 197 -2.21 16.42 -3.94
N HIS A 198 -2.59 17.54 -4.61
CA HIS A 198 -3.61 17.49 -5.66
C HIS A 198 -3.40 18.55 -6.75
N GLY A 199 -3.64 18.17 -7.99
CA GLY A 199 -3.65 19.09 -9.13
C GLY A 199 -4.99 19.82 -9.25
N THR A 200 -4.95 21.15 -9.45
CA THR A 200 -6.20 21.94 -9.52
C THR A 200 -6.99 21.74 -10.80
N ALA A 201 -6.41 21.13 -11.85
CA ALA A 201 -7.08 20.77 -13.09
C ALA A 201 -7.36 19.27 -13.21
N ASP A 202 -7.34 18.54 -12.09
CA ASP A 202 -7.68 17.12 -12.06
C ASP A 202 -9.16 16.93 -12.40
N ASP A 203 -9.46 16.25 -13.50
CA ASP A 203 -10.81 15.95 -13.96
C ASP A 203 -11.26 14.50 -13.67
N ARG A 204 -10.36 13.65 -13.18
CA ARG A 204 -10.65 12.25 -12.79
C ARG A 204 -11.10 12.16 -11.34
N VAL A 205 -10.43 12.90 -10.48
CA VAL A 205 -10.79 13.14 -9.08
C VAL A 205 -10.84 14.66 -8.91
N PRO A 206 -11.99 15.31 -9.20
CA PRO A 206 -12.06 16.76 -9.30
C PRO A 206 -11.63 17.46 -8.01
N TYR A 207 -10.75 18.46 -8.12
CA TYR A 207 -10.29 19.28 -6.99
C TYR A 207 -11.46 19.85 -6.18
N ASN A 208 -12.49 20.32 -6.88
CA ASN A 208 -13.70 20.91 -6.28
C ASN A 208 -14.75 19.86 -5.87
N GLY A 209 -14.41 18.57 -5.94
CA GLY A 209 -15.36 17.49 -5.65
C GLY A 209 -16.38 17.24 -6.75
N GLY A 210 -17.32 16.35 -6.48
CA GLY A 210 -18.34 15.92 -7.43
C GLY A 210 -17.91 14.74 -8.30
N PRO A 211 -18.58 14.52 -9.46
CA PRO A 211 -18.32 13.39 -10.32
C PRO A 211 -17.05 13.59 -11.16
N GLY A 212 -16.15 12.61 -11.10
CA GLY A 212 -14.99 12.55 -11.99
C GLY A 212 -15.36 12.11 -13.41
N LYS A 213 -14.53 12.45 -14.40
CA LYS A 213 -14.77 12.10 -15.82
C LYS A 213 -14.42 10.65 -16.20
N ALA A 214 -14.05 9.79 -15.26
CA ALA A 214 -13.91 8.36 -15.52
C ALA A 214 -15.24 7.67 -15.23
N PHE A 215 -15.85 7.04 -16.25
CA PHE A 215 -17.17 6.43 -16.15
C PHE A 215 -17.10 4.89 -16.15
N SER A 216 -18.03 4.26 -15.47
CA SER A 216 -18.33 2.84 -15.54
C SER A 216 -19.12 2.52 -16.81
N ALA A 217 -19.29 1.23 -17.12
CA ALA A 217 -20.04 0.81 -18.32
C ALA A 217 -21.52 1.24 -18.33
N ASP A 218 -22.10 1.49 -17.16
CA ASP A 218 -23.47 1.98 -16.98
C ASP A 218 -23.59 3.52 -17.06
N GLY A 219 -22.49 4.23 -17.35
CA GLY A 219 -22.45 5.68 -17.44
C GLY A 219 -22.34 6.43 -16.11
N THR A 220 -22.21 5.71 -14.97
CA THR A 220 -21.96 6.35 -13.68
C THR A 220 -20.51 6.77 -13.53
N ALA A 221 -20.26 7.91 -12.86
CA ALA A 221 -18.89 8.31 -12.52
C ALA A 221 -18.28 7.30 -11.55
N ARG A 222 -17.06 6.84 -11.84
CA ARG A 222 -16.33 5.89 -10.97
C ARG A 222 -15.94 6.49 -9.63
N VAL A 223 -15.75 7.80 -9.60
CA VAL A 223 -15.43 8.57 -8.41
C VAL A 223 -16.47 9.69 -8.28
N TYR A 224 -17.09 9.77 -7.12
CA TYR A 224 -17.93 10.87 -6.71
C TYR A 224 -17.60 11.17 -5.24
N GLY A 225 -16.90 12.26 -4.98
CA GLY A 225 -16.39 12.55 -3.64
C GLY A 225 -16.43 14.03 -3.27
N PRO A 226 -16.12 14.34 -2.01
CA PRO A 226 -15.96 15.71 -1.54
C PRO A 226 -14.79 16.42 -2.22
N SER A 227 -14.75 17.74 -2.12
CA SER A 227 -13.62 18.54 -2.58
C SER A 227 -12.35 18.21 -1.79
N VAL A 228 -11.20 18.45 -2.39
CA VAL A 228 -9.89 18.29 -1.77
C VAL A 228 -9.79 19.08 -0.47
N GLU A 229 -10.27 20.32 -0.47
CA GLU A 229 -10.31 21.17 0.72
C GLU A 229 -11.23 20.63 1.82
N THR A 230 -12.38 20.02 1.45
CA THR A 230 -13.26 19.35 2.41
C THR A 230 -12.59 18.15 3.06
N VAL A 231 -11.88 17.32 2.27
CA VAL A 231 -11.11 16.18 2.81
C VAL A 231 -10.04 16.66 3.78
N ASN A 232 -9.28 17.69 3.41
CA ASN A 232 -8.26 18.27 4.27
C ASN A 232 -8.87 18.87 5.56
N ALA A 233 -10.01 19.57 5.45
CA ALA A 233 -10.72 20.10 6.61
C ALA A 233 -11.24 18.99 7.55
N THR A 234 -11.65 17.84 6.99
CA THR A 234 -12.05 16.67 7.78
C THR A 234 -10.89 16.18 8.64
N TRP A 235 -9.69 16.01 8.07
CA TRP A 235 -8.50 15.60 8.82
C TRP A 235 -8.09 16.65 9.85
N ARG A 236 -8.14 17.94 9.52
CA ARG A 236 -7.89 19.00 10.51
C ARG A 236 -8.88 18.95 11.69
N GLY A 237 -10.12 18.57 11.43
CA GLY A 237 -11.12 18.34 12.48
C GLY A 237 -10.81 17.13 13.36
N ILE A 238 -10.41 16.00 12.75
CA ILE A 238 -10.01 14.79 13.47
C ILE A 238 -8.81 15.06 14.38
N ASP A 239 -7.80 15.75 13.86
CA ASP A 239 -6.53 15.99 14.54
C ASP A 239 -6.54 17.22 15.45
N GLY A 240 -7.67 17.92 15.56
CA GLY A 240 -7.80 19.12 16.41
C GLY A 240 -6.85 20.25 16.02
N CYS A 241 -6.69 20.48 14.70
CA CYS A 241 -5.73 21.45 14.17
C CYS A 241 -6.22 22.90 14.26
N GLY A 242 -5.26 23.83 14.33
CA GLY A 242 -5.49 25.24 14.15
C GLY A 242 -5.84 25.64 12.72
N GLN A 243 -5.96 26.95 12.47
CA GLN A 243 -6.12 27.46 11.11
C GLN A 243 -4.84 27.24 10.29
N PRO A 244 -4.93 26.84 9.02
CA PRO A 244 -3.74 26.64 8.21
C PRO A 244 -3.09 27.98 7.82
N ASN A 245 -1.76 27.97 7.83
CA ASN A 245 -0.95 29.00 7.18
C ASN A 245 -0.81 28.62 5.71
N SER A 246 -0.87 29.61 4.81
CA SER A 246 -0.76 29.39 3.38
C SER A 246 0.46 30.10 2.80
N THR A 247 1.25 29.37 2.01
CA THR A 247 2.38 29.89 1.24
C THR A 247 2.24 29.49 -0.22
N THR A 248 2.71 30.34 -1.15
CA THR A 248 2.69 30.03 -2.59
C THR A 248 4.07 30.29 -3.18
N ALA A 249 4.59 29.30 -3.90
CA ALA A 249 5.83 29.40 -4.65
C ALA A 249 5.60 28.90 -6.07
N GLY A 250 5.60 29.79 -7.05
CA GLY A 250 5.25 29.46 -8.44
C GLY A 250 3.82 28.92 -8.56
N ASP A 251 3.69 27.72 -9.09
CA ASP A 251 2.39 27.04 -9.26
C ASP A 251 2.01 26.14 -8.07
N VAL A 252 2.80 26.15 -6.99
CA VAL A 252 2.56 25.32 -5.80
C VAL A 252 2.06 26.20 -4.66
N THR A 253 0.89 25.88 -4.11
CA THR A 253 0.35 26.45 -2.89
C THR A 253 0.31 25.40 -1.80
N THR A 254 0.96 25.67 -0.68
CA THR A 254 1.00 24.81 0.50
C THR A 254 0.21 25.46 1.63
N GLN A 255 -0.72 24.71 2.21
CA GLN A 255 -1.48 25.09 3.41
C GLN A 255 -1.09 24.12 4.52
N THR A 256 -0.51 24.62 5.62
CA THR A 256 -0.03 23.80 6.73
C THR A 256 -0.73 24.19 8.02
N ALA A 257 -1.34 23.24 8.70
CA ALA A 257 -1.96 23.39 10.00
C ALA A 257 -1.25 22.51 11.04
N GLY A 258 -0.75 23.13 12.11
CA GLY A 258 -0.29 22.42 13.30
C GLY A 258 -1.50 21.94 14.12
N CYS A 259 -1.41 20.73 14.66
CA CYS A 259 -2.50 20.05 15.34
C CYS A 259 -2.11 19.70 16.78
N ALA A 260 -3.05 19.16 17.55
CA ALA A 260 -2.76 18.60 18.86
C ALA A 260 -1.73 17.46 18.77
N ASP A 261 -1.02 17.22 19.86
CA ASP A 261 -0.05 16.13 20.03
C ASP A 261 1.08 16.10 18.97
N GLY A 262 1.35 17.25 18.31
CA GLY A 262 2.44 17.38 17.35
C GLY A 262 2.11 16.89 15.93
N HIS A 263 0.88 16.47 15.66
CA HIS A 263 0.43 16.13 14.31
C HIS A 263 0.41 17.36 13.38
N THR A 264 0.46 17.11 12.09
CA THR A 264 0.39 18.13 11.04
C THR A 264 -0.56 17.70 9.94
N VAL A 265 -1.48 18.59 9.54
CA VAL A 265 -2.32 18.39 8.36
C VAL A 265 -1.97 19.44 7.32
N GLU A 266 -1.55 18.95 6.14
CA GLU A 266 -1.04 19.76 5.07
C GLU A 266 -1.79 19.50 3.76
N LEU A 267 -2.00 20.54 2.96
CA LEU A 267 -2.53 20.45 1.60
C LEU A 267 -1.59 21.16 0.64
N ILE A 268 -1.11 20.43 -0.36
CA ILE A 268 -0.36 21.00 -1.48
C ILE A 268 -1.24 20.97 -2.73
N SER A 269 -1.54 22.15 -3.25
CA SER A 269 -2.28 22.35 -4.50
C SER A 269 -1.32 22.73 -5.61
N VAL A 270 -1.29 21.94 -6.70
CA VAL A 270 -0.45 22.23 -7.86
C VAL A 270 -1.31 22.82 -8.96
N LYS A 271 -1.15 24.13 -9.23
CA LYS A 271 -1.96 24.87 -10.19
C LYS A 271 -1.82 24.32 -11.60
N GLY A 272 -2.95 24.07 -12.25
CA GLY A 272 -3.01 23.55 -13.62
C GLY A 272 -2.58 22.10 -13.81
N ALA A 273 -2.05 21.44 -12.76
CA ALA A 273 -1.76 20.01 -12.83
C ALA A 273 -3.05 19.18 -12.91
N GLY A 274 -3.01 18.11 -13.71
CA GLY A 274 -4.12 17.17 -13.84
C GLY A 274 -3.95 15.94 -12.95
N HIS A 275 -4.58 14.83 -13.32
CA HIS A 275 -4.58 13.57 -12.58
C HIS A 275 -3.27 12.80 -12.76
N GLN A 276 -2.27 13.04 -11.91
CA GLN A 276 -0.92 12.48 -12.06
C GLN A 276 -0.12 12.56 -10.75
N TRP A 277 1.02 11.87 -10.72
CA TRP A 277 2.04 11.97 -9.67
C TRP A 277 3.03 13.08 -10.05
N PRO A 278 3.05 14.23 -9.39
CA PRO A 278 4.00 15.30 -9.72
C PRO A 278 5.44 14.83 -9.57
N GLY A 279 6.27 15.11 -10.58
CA GLY A 279 7.67 14.65 -10.61
C GLY A 279 7.87 13.17 -10.98
N GLY A 280 6.79 12.41 -11.21
CA GLY A 280 6.89 11.00 -11.60
C GLY A 280 7.19 10.80 -13.09
N GLU A 281 7.44 9.54 -13.46
CA GLU A 281 7.68 9.18 -14.86
C GLU A 281 6.41 9.29 -15.72
N PRO A 282 6.49 9.86 -16.91
CA PRO A 282 5.37 9.90 -17.82
C PRO A 282 5.04 8.48 -18.32
N SER A 283 3.76 8.11 -18.32
CA SER A 283 3.29 6.88 -18.94
C SER A 283 2.75 7.14 -20.33
N PRO A 284 3.50 6.84 -21.42
CA PRO A 284 3.03 7.05 -22.79
C PRO A 284 1.71 6.33 -23.08
N LEU A 285 1.50 5.14 -22.49
CA LEU A 285 0.26 4.39 -22.65
C LEU A 285 -0.93 5.09 -21.98
N ALA A 286 -0.75 5.57 -20.73
CA ALA A 286 -1.78 6.31 -20.02
C ALA A 286 -2.11 7.64 -20.73
N GLN A 287 -1.12 8.31 -21.28
CA GLN A 287 -1.30 9.53 -22.07
C GLN A 287 -2.09 9.27 -23.36
N ARG A 288 -1.74 8.21 -24.13
CA ARG A 288 -2.37 7.92 -25.43
C ARG A 288 -3.77 7.32 -25.31
N ILE A 289 -4.00 6.39 -24.38
CA ILE A 289 -5.28 5.68 -24.24
C ILE A 289 -6.16 6.36 -23.19
N GLY A 290 -5.56 6.81 -22.09
CA GLY A 290 -6.27 7.40 -20.95
C GLY A 290 -6.46 8.91 -21.05
N ASN A 291 -5.89 9.57 -22.07
CA ASN A 291 -5.82 11.02 -22.15
C ASN A 291 -5.33 11.67 -20.85
N MET A 292 -4.34 11.03 -20.23
CA MET A 292 -3.72 11.52 -19.00
C MET A 292 -2.68 12.60 -19.35
N PRO A 293 -2.67 13.75 -18.66
CA PRO A 293 -1.64 14.75 -18.88
C PRO A 293 -0.25 14.23 -18.49
N ALA A 294 0.81 14.89 -18.97
CA ALA A 294 2.16 14.63 -18.48
C ALA A 294 2.28 15.02 -16.99
N PRO A 295 3.12 14.35 -16.21
CA PRO A 295 3.38 14.73 -14.82
C PRO A 295 3.85 16.19 -14.71
N SER A 296 3.32 16.92 -13.72
CA SER A 296 3.80 18.28 -13.43
C SER A 296 5.24 18.22 -12.90
N THR A 297 6.06 19.14 -13.34
CA THR A 297 7.43 19.33 -12.85
C THR A 297 7.54 20.45 -11.80
N ALA A 298 6.41 21.04 -11.39
CA ALA A 298 6.39 22.11 -10.39
C ALA A 298 6.70 21.59 -8.97
N LEU A 299 6.58 20.28 -8.74
CA LEU A 299 6.82 19.60 -7.48
C LEU A 299 7.38 18.21 -7.75
N ASN A 300 8.32 17.74 -6.92
CA ASN A 300 8.65 16.32 -6.78
C ASN A 300 7.85 15.78 -5.58
N ALA A 301 6.78 15.03 -5.86
CA ALA A 301 5.91 14.54 -4.81
C ALA A 301 6.61 13.53 -3.89
N THR A 302 7.50 12.70 -4.41
CA THR A 302 8.22 11.67 -3.62
C THR A 302 9.12 12.31 -2.57
N ASP A 303 9.99 13.23 -2.98
CA ASP A 303 10.87 13.97 -2.06
C ASP A 303 10.06 14.76 -1.03
N THR A 304 8.99 15.45 -1.49
CA THR A 304 8.12 16.24 -0.62
C THR A 304 7.43 15.37 0.44
N ILE A 305 6.93 14.20 0.03
CA ILE A 305 6.26 13.26 0.93
C ILE A 305 7.26 12.69 1.93
N TRP A 306 8.48 12.33 1.49
CA TRP A 306 9.49 11.85 2.43
C TRP A 306 9.90 12.91 3.44
N GLN A 307 10.09 14.15 3.03
CA GLN A 307 10.36 15.28 3.93
C GLN A 307 9.24 15.48 4.96
N PHE A 308 7.99 15.22 4.57
CA PHE A 308 6.86 15.25 5.49
C PHE A 308 6.85 14.02 6.42
N PHE A 309 7.14 12.81 5.91
CA PHE A 309 7.10 11.58 6.70
C PHE A 309 8.22 11.50 7.74
N ALA A 310 9.45 11.86 7.38
CA ALA A 310 10.63 11.65 8.19
C ALA A 310 10.55 12.19 9.64
N PRO A 311 10.00 13.38 9.91
CA PRO A 311 9.83 13.91 11.28
C PRO A 311 8.59 13.35 12.00
N ASN A 312 7.61 12.76 11.29
CA ASN A 312 6.36 12.29 11.88
C ASN A 312 6.53 10.88 12.45
N HIS A 313 6.11 10.69 13.70
CA HIS A 313 6.12 9.40 14.38
C HIS A 313 4.92 9.29 15.32
N ARG A 314 4.51 8.06 15.63
CA ARG A 314 3.43 7.78 16.60
C ARG A 314 3.93 7.80 18.01
#